data_c517087f42e75363d7654819ae8aed1c
#
_entry.id   c517087f42e75363d7654819ae8aed1c
#
_cell.length_a   1.000
_cell.length_b   1.000
_cell.length_c   1.000
_cell.angle_alpha   90.00
_cell.angle_beta   90.00
_cell.angle_gamma   90.00
#
_symmetry.space_group_name_H-M   'P 1'
#
loop_
_entity.id
_entity.type
_entity.pdbx_description
1 polymer ?
#
loop_
_entity_poly.entity_id
_entity_poly.type
_entity_poly.pdbx_seq_one_letter_code
_entity_poly.pdbx_strand_id
1 'polypeptide(L)'
;MNIRTLALLLVVLGLIACNETFTIGMEHTPTETAIPIPTGTSLPATATSLPATAAFTPIPTTPTTVVLPMPAENYMDDRSTPSQVIVSYYNALNRGEYLRAYNYWINPSGTQGSFSKFVSGYKDTSRVDLVFGSITSGMSAGLIYYTVPVLLKAAAINGVRANWAACYVIHQARPENFSLPPFSPMGIIWGSAQAYDPVVDDASVLSTACSVYPNNGPAVAVSPNPLNVDKTNFLDDRSGPLETVTSLLNALNRKEYARAYSYYQNPSIYPGTYDQYAAGYADTATIIAVFGTSQTEVAAGNLYYKQPLEMRVQKIDASIQTFVGCYTLQLAQPSAQYTPPFQPMSITAGNFNIVGNNVNVNTLLQAACR
;
A
#
# COMPACT_ATOMS: atom_id res chain seq x y z
N MET A 1 44.71 -51.75 -0.44
CA MET A 1 45.45 -50.82 -1.32
C MET A 1 44.55 -49.67 -1.64
N ASN A 2 44.84 -48.47 -1.14
CA ASN A 2 43.97 -47.34 -0.88
C ASN A 2 43.55 -46.57 -2.15
N ILE A 3 42.24 -46.42 -2.33
CA ILE A 3 41.58 -45.50 -3.29
C ILE A 3 41.44 -44.13 -2.58
N ARG A 4 42.53 -43.36 -2.49
CA ARG A 4 42.51 -41.99 -1.89
C ARG A 4 43.52 -41.03 -2.54
N THR A 5 43.74 -41.09 -3.86
CA THR A 5 44.72 -40.20 -4.50
C THR A 5 44.36 -39.89 -5.97
N LEU A 6 43.09 -39.63 -6.27
CA LEU A 6 42.69 -39.20 -7.63
C LEU A 6 41.55 -38.18 -7.64
N ALA A 7 41.55 -37.20 -6.75
CA ALA A 7 40.55 -36.14 -6.71
C ALA A 7 41.15 -34.75 -6.38
N LEU A 8 42.35 -34.47 -6.88
CA LEU A 8 43.02 -33.17 -6.59
C LEU A 8 43.78 -32.61 -7.80
N LEU A 9 43.23 -32.76 -9.02
CA LEU A 9 43.93 -32.23 -10.21
C LEU A 9 42.97 -31.73 -11.31
N LEU A 10 41.85 -31.16 -10.99
CA LEU A 10 40.90 -30.56 -11.99
C LEU A 10 40.20 -29.25 -11.52
N VAL A 11 40.86 -28.40 -10.74
CA VAL A 11 40.31 -27.09 -10.33
C VAL A 11 41.35 -25.97 -10.48
N VAL A 12 42.21 -26.02 -11.50
CA VAL A 12 43.11 -24.89 -11.82
C VAL A 12 43.20 -24.69 -13.33
N LEU A 13 42.09 -24.51 -14.01
CA LEU A 13 42.10 -24.01 -15.40
C LEU A 13 40.70 -23.40 -15.73
N GLY A 14 40.48 -22.14 -15.34
CA GLY A 14 39.23 -21.45 -15.62
C GLY A 14 39.17 -19.98 -15.18
N LEU A 15 40.29 -19.30 -15.06
CA LEU A 15 40.35 -17.89 -14.72
C LEU A 15 41.29 -17.15 -15.71
N ILE A 16 40.92 -17.08 -16.99
CA ILE A 16 41.47 -16.07 -17.93
C ILE A 16 40.38 -15.72 -18.91
N ALA A 17 40.19 -14.40 -19.10
CA ALA A 17 39.45 -13.68 -20.11
C ALA A 17 37.92 -13.45 -19.82
N CYS A 18 37.61 -12.20 -19.49
CA CYS A 18 37.12 -11.22 -20.46
C CYS A 18 37.05 -9.85 -19.78
N ASN A 19 38.07 -9.07 -20.06
CA ASN A 19 38.06 -7.62 -19.86
C ASN A 19 37.73 -7.02 -21.22
N GLU A 20 36.45 -6.84 -21.52
CA GLU A 20 36.01 -6.05 -22.66
C GLU A 20 35.41 -4.73 -22.19
N THR A 21 36.20 -3.69 -22.35
CA THR A 21 35.80 -2.28 -22.27
C THR A 21 34.85 -1.98 -23.43
N PHE A 22 33.57 -1.83 -23.14
CA PHE A 22 32.60 -1.37 -24.11
C PHE A 22 32.63 0.17 -24.16
N THR A 23 33.25 0.72 -25.18
CA THR A 23 33.26 2.16 -25.52
C THR A 23 31.99 2.43 -26.34
N ILE A 24 31.03 3.14 -25.78
CA ILE A 24 29.89 3.67 -26.54
C ILE A 24 30.34 4.95 -27.22
N GLY A 25 30.52 4.90 -28.52
CA GLY A 25 30.68 6.08 -29.38
C GLY A 25 29.37 6.84 -29.49
N MET A 26 29.34 8.06 -28.97
CA MET A 26 28.29 9.02 -29.28
C MET A 26 28.69 9.78 -30.55
N GLU A 27 27.97 9.55 -31.62
CA GLU A 27 27.93 10.47 -32.75
C GLU A 27 26.59 10.31 -33.47
N HIS A 28 25.63 11.21 -33.15
CA HIS A 28 24.63 11.67 -34.09
C HIS A 28 24.01 12.97 -33.56
N THR A 29 24.49 14.07 -34.08
CA THR A 29 23.88 15.39 -33.99
C THR A 29 22.67 15.42 -34.93
N PRO A 30 21.43 15.65 -34.48
CA PRO A 30 20.35 15.98 -35.39
C PRO A 30 20.43 17.48 -35.76
N THR A 31 20.55 17.75 -37.03
CA THR A 31 20.43 19.10 -37.62
C THR A 31 19.01 19.59 -37.40
N GLU A 32 18.88 20.63 -36.59
CA GLU A 32 17.61 21.30 -36.30
C GLU A 32 17.21 22.17 -37.48
N THR A 33 16.18 21.77 -38.20
CA THR A 33 15.58 22.57 -39.28
C THR A 33 14.62 23.56 -38.65
N ALA A 34 14.96 24.83 -38.64
CA ALA A 34 14.11 25.89 -38.10
C ALA A 34 12.83 26.07 -38.94
N ILE A 35 11.69 25.92 -38.32
CA ILE A 35 10.35 26.23 -38.84
C ILE A 35 10.11 27.73 -38.61
N PRO A 36 9.70 28.54 -39.60
CA PRO A 36 9.44 29.96 -39.42
C PRO A 36 8.17 30.18 -38.58
N ILE A 37 8.31 31.02 -37.55
CA ILE A 37 7.22 31.47 -36.67
C ILE A 37 6.38 32.51 -37.42
N PRO A 38 5.05 32.37 -37.52
CA PRO A 38 4.20 33.43 -38.06
C PRO A 38 4.09 34.61 -37.08
N THR A 39 4.37 35.79 -37.56
CA THR A 39 4.25 37.06 -36.85
C THR A 39 2.80 37.37 -36.59
N GLY A 40 2.35 37.19 -35.34
CA GLY A 40 0.99 37.52 -34.88
C GLY A 40 0.86 39.02 -34.57
N THR A 41 -0.11 39.66 -35.20
CA THR A 41 -0.52 41.07 -35.02
C THR A 41 -1.05 41.27 -33.59
N SER A 42 -0.48 42.23 -32.86
CA SER A 42 -0.90 42.60 -31.52
C SER A 42 -2.24 43.35 -31.52
N LEU A 43 -3.25 42.81 -30.81
CA LEU A 43 -4.46 43.52 -30.41
C LEU A 43 -4.18 44.38 -29.17
N PRO A 44 -4.78 45.56 -29.02
CA PRO A 44 -4.58 46.43 -27.86
C PRO A 44 -5.20 45.83 -26.61
N ALA A 45 -4.42 45.73 -25.54
CA ALA A 45 -4.87 45.26 -24.23
C ALA A 45 -5.67 46.35 -23.53
N THR A 46 -6.95 46.11 -23.31
CA THR A 46 -7.77 46.90 -22.39
C THR A 46 -7.49 46.36 -20.99
N ALA A 47 -6.77 47.15 -20.17
CA ALA A 47 -6.51 46.82 -18.80
C ALA A 47 -7.76 47.01 -17.94
N THR A 48 -8.46 45.91 -17.61
CA THR A 48 -9.46 45.89 -16.55
C THR A 48 -8.74 45.55 -15.23
N SER A 49 -8.69 46.49 -14.31
CA SER A 49 -8.13 46.29 -12.99
C SER A 49 -8.97 45.29 -12.19
N LEU A 50 -8.41 44.11 -11.89
CA LEU A 50 -8.96 43.16 -10.92
C LEU A 50 -8.86 43.75 -9.49
N PRO A 51 -9.89 43.59 -8.64
CA PRO A 51 -9.82 44.01 -7.23
C PRO A 51 -8.72 43.20 -6.52
N ALA A 52 -7.95 43.85 -5.65
CA ALA A 52 -6.87 43.30 -4.87
C ALA A 52 -7.36 42.06 -4.09
N THR A 53 -6.78 40.91 -4.39
CA THR A 53 -6.98 39.68 -3.63
C THR A 53 -6.45 39.89 -2.22
N ALA A 54 -7.33 39.78 -1.20
CA ALA A 54 -6.96 39.83 0.20
C ALA A 54 -5.86 38.79 0.47
N ALA A 55 -4.72 39.26 1.00
CA ALA A 55 -3.64 38.39 1.40
C ALA A 55 -4.12 37.48 2.53
N PHE A 56 -4.22 36.18 2.27
CA PHE A 56 -4.41 35.19 3.31
C PHE A 56 -3.17 35.17 4.20
N THR A 57 -3.33 35.66 5.43
CA THR A 57 -2.33 35.47 6.47
C THR A 57 -2.28 33.96 6.78
N PRO A 58 -1.12 33.28 6.65
CA PRO A 58 -1.03 31.86 7.03
C PRO A 58 -1.29 31.75 8.53
N ILE A 59 -2.34 31.02 8.90
CA ILE A 59 -2.60 30.60 10.27
C ILE A 59 -1.42 29.71 10.66
N PRO A 60 -0.68 30.00 11.75
CA PRO A 60 0.37 29.11 12.21
C PRO A 60 -0.29 27.78 12.64
N THR A 61 -0.13 26.74 11.83
CA THR A 61 -0.54 25.39 12.19
C THR A 61 0.44 24.88 13.23
N THR A 62 0.06 24.97 14.50
CA THR A 62 0.72 24.22 15.57
C THR A 62 0.69 22.74 15.17
N PRO A 63 1.83 22.01 15.17
CA PRO A 63 1.83 20.60 14.85
C PRO A 63 0.90 19.86 15.85
N THR A 64 -0.23 19.40 15.36
CA THR A 64 -1.17 18.61 16.17
C THR A 64 -0.60 17.22 16.30
N THR A 65 -0.14 16.87 17.49
CA THR A 65 0.29 15.51 17.82
C THR A 65 -0.95 14.61 17.86
N VAL A 66 -1.10 13.72 16.90
CA VAL A 66 -2.22 12.76 16.84
C VAL A 66 -1.80 11.49 17.55
N VAL A 67 -2.39 11.23 18.70
CA VAL A 67 -2.27 9.95 19.42
C VAL A 67 -3.33 9.01 18.85
N LEU A 68 -2.89 7.96 18.15
CA LEU A 68 -3.78 6.90 17.68
C LEU A 68 -3.75 5.76 18.71
N PRO A 69 -4.84 5.53 19.47
CA PRO A 69 -4.93 4.34 20.30
C PRO A 69 -4.88 3.11 19.39
N MET A 70 -3.98 2.17 19.70
CA MET A 70 -3.77 0.94 18.95
C MET A 70 -4.62 -0.17 19.57
N PRO A 71 -5.84 -0.44 19.06
CA PRO A 71 -6.60 -1.60 19.53
C PRO A 71 -5.92 -2.87 19.03
N ALA A 72 -5.18 -3.56 19.90
CA ALA A 72 -4.62 -4.88 19.60
C ALA A 72 -5.70 -5.93 19.31
N GLU A 73 -6.96 -5.62 19.66
CA GLU A 73 -8.09 -6.52 19.52
C GLU A 73 -8.54 -6.72 18.07
N ASN A 74 -8.42 -5.68 17.22
CA ASN A 74 -8.87 -5.74 15.83
C ASN A 74 -7.69 -6.04 14.89
N TYR A 75 -7.94 -6.93 13.93
CA TYR A 75 -7.01 -7.14 12.81
C TYR A 75 -7.01 -5.92 11.89
N MET A 76 -5.82 -5.41 11.56
CA MET A 76 -5.64 -4.26 10.67
C MET A 76 -4.58 -4.60 9.63
N ASP A 77 -4.92 -4.46 8.36
CA ASP A 77 -3.99 -4.59 7.22
C ASP A 77 -4.30 -3.51 6.17
N ASP A 78 -4.09 -2.26 6.58
CA ASP A 78 -4.35 -1.07 5.77
C ASP A 78 -3.03 -0.45 5.28
N ARG A 79 -2.88 -0.34 3.98
CA ARG A 79 -1.74 0.26 3.28
C ARG A 79 -2.15 1.48 2.45
N SER A 80 -3.29 2.08 2.77
CA SER A 80 -3.83 3.22 2.03
C SER A 80 -3.04 4.50 2.23
N THR A 81 -2.41 4.66 3.40
CA THR A 81 -1.60 5.84 3.76
C THR A 81 -0.32 5.42 4.48
N PRO A 82 0.73 6.27 4.46
CA PRO A 82 1.98 5.94 5.16
C PRO A 82 1.79 5.75 6.68
N SER A 83 0.86 6.49 7.30
CA SER A 83 0.53 6.28 8.70
C SER A 83 -0.15 4.94 8.94
N GLN A 84 -1.07 4.52 8.07
CA GLN A 84 -1.77 3.25 8.21
C GLN A 84 -0.84 2.04 7.99
N VAL A 85 0.17 2.15 7.14
CA VAL A 85 1.23 1.13 7.02
C VAL A 85 1.92 0.91 8.37
N ILE A 86 2.31 1.99 9.07
CA ILE A 86 2.97 1.89 10.39
C ILE A 86 1.99 1.39 11.46
N VAL A 87 0.74 1.88 11.45
CA VAL A 87 -0.32 1.40 12.36
C VAL A 87 -0.53 -0.10 12.20
N SER A 88 -0.70 -0.58 10.96
CA SER A 88 -0.91 -1.99 10.67
C SER A 88 0.31 -2.85 11.00
N TYR A 89 1.52 -2.33 10.77
CA TYR A 89 2.78 -2.98 11.17
C TYR A 89 2.84 -3.21 12.67
N TYR A 90 2.58 -2.18 13.49
CA TYR A 90 2.58 -2.32 14.95
C TYR A 90 1.36 -3.06 15.49
N ASN A 91 0.21 -2.98 14.82
CA ASN A 91 -0.92 -3.85 15.12
C ASN A 91 -0.54 -5.33 14.98
N ALA A 92 0.19 -5.68 13.90
CA ALA A 92 0.69 -7.04 13.73
C ALA A 92 1.64 -7.48 14.87
N LEU A 93 2.58 -6.60 15.27
CA LEU A 93 3.49 -6.87 16.39
C LEU A 93 2.75 -7.04 17.71
N ASN A 94 1.81 -6.13 18.03
CA ASN A 94 1.00 -6.18 19.25
C ASN A 94 0.11 -7.43 19.34
N ARG A 95 -0.23 -8.04 18.20
CA ARG A 95 -0.99 -9.28 18.10
C ARG A 95 -0.11 -10.54 18.07
N GLY A 96 1.23 -10.37 18.07
CA GLY A 96 2.17 -11.49 17.89
C GLY A 96 2.17 -12.10 16.49
N GLU A 97 1.60 -11.43 15.51
CA GLU A 97 1.51 -11.84 14.11
C GLU A 97 2.79 -11.44 13.35
N TYR A 98 3.91 -11.98 13.78
CA TYR A 98 5.24 -11.55 13.32
C TYR A 98 5.45 -11.70 11.82
N LEU A 99 4.83 -12.71 11.19
CA LEU A 99 4.96 -12.88 9.74
C LEU A 99 4.26 -11.76 8.98
N ARG A 100 3.08 -11.34 9.45
CA ARG A 100 2.39 -10.17 8.89
C ARG A 100 3.21 -8.90 9.08
N ALA A 101 3.78 -8.68 10.28
CA ALA A 101 4.65 -7.55 10.55
C ALA A 101 5.88 -7.55 9.62
N TYR A 102 6.54 -8.69 9.44
CA TYR A 102 7.68 -8.83 8.55
C TYR A 102 7.36 -8.48 7.09
N ASN A 103 6.13 -8.75 6.65
CA ASN A 103 5.65 -8.49 5.29
C ASN A 103 5.36 -6.99 4.99
N TYR A 104 5.37 -6.10 5.99
CA TYR A 104 5.30 -4.65 5.73
C TYR A 104 6.61 -4.07 5.18
N TRP A 105 7.72 -4.80 5.29
CA TRP A 105 9.00 -4.41 4.73
C TRP A 105 9.12 -4.90 3.28
N ILE A 106 9.52 -4.01 2.37
CA ILE A 106 9.63 -4.36 0.93
C ILE A 106 10.74 -5.40 0.69
N ASN A 107 11.85 -5.29 1.41
CA ASN A 107 12.93 -6.28 1.40
C ASN A 107 13.24 -6.69 2.85
N PRO A 108 12.37 -7.48 3.47
CA PRO A 108 12.50 -7.77 4.90
C PRO A 108 13.80 -8.51 5.25
N SER A 109 14.26 -9.44 4.41
CA SER A 109 15.51 -10.16 4.67
C SER A 109 16.75 -9.27 4.58
N GLY A 110 16.74 -8.28 3.69
CA GLY A 110 17.82 -7.32 3.54
C GLY A 110 17.85 -6.25 4.62
N THR A 111 16.69 -5.85 5.14
CA THR A 111 16.57 -4.75 6.12
C THR A 111 16.46 -5.25 7.56
N GLN A 112 15.73 -6.33 7.81
CA GLN A 112 15.45 -6.87 9.14
C GLN A 112 16.26 -8.15 9.45
N GLY A 113 16.93 -8.70 8.43
CA GLY A 113 17.58 -9.99 8.50
C GLY A 113 16.61 -11.17 8.36
N SER A 114 17.00 -12.35 8.80
CA SER A 114 16.13 -13.53 8.71
C SER A 114 14.85 -13.36 9.53
N PHE A 115 13.78 -14.03 9.12
CA PHE A 115 12.52 -13.99 9.85
C PHE A 115 12.66 -14.40 11.33
N SER A 116 13.49 -15.43 11.62
CA SER A 116 13.76 -15.85 12.99
C SER A 116 14.47 -14.77 13.83
N LYS A 117 15.38 -14.01 13.22
CA LYS A 117 16.04 -12.86 13.87
C LYS A 117 15.03 -11.76 14.17
N PHE A 118 14.15 -11.46 13.22
CA PHE A 118 13.07 -10.49 13.40
C PHE A 118 12.16 -10.87 14.57
N VAL A 119 11.67 -12.10 14.61
CA VAL A 119 10.84 -12.63 15.71
C VAL A 119 11.54 -12.49 17.05
N SER A 120 12.84 -12.86 17.10
CA SER A 120 13.62 -12.77 18.34
C SER A 120 13.76 -11.34 18.87
N GLY A 121 13.72 -10.32 17.99
CA GLY A 121 13.78 -8.91 18.36
C GLY A 121 12.53 -8.39 19.08
N TYR A 122 11.39 -9.03 18.87
CA TYR A 122 10.11 -8.60 19.43
C TYR A 122 9.50 -9.56 20.47
N LYS A 123 10.13 -10.70 20.75
CA LYS A 123 9.59 -11.76 21.62
C LYS A 123 9.23 -11.29 23.04
N ASP A 124 9.94 -10.28 23.54
CA ASP A 124 9.75 -9.73 24.89
C ASP A 124 8.86 -8.47 24.90
N THR A 125 8.37 -8.03 23.74
CA THR A 125 7.49 -6.86 23.59
C THR A 125 6.04 -7.29 23.75
N SER A 126 5.33 -6.68 24.71
CA SER A 126 3.90 -6.94 24.93
C SER A 126 3.02 -5.97 24.15
N ARG A 127 3.45 -4.71 24.02
CA ARG A 127 2.65 -3.66 23.37
C ARG A 127 3.54 -2.50 22.93
N VAL A 128 3.17 -1.87 21.81
CA VAL A 128 3.73 -0.60 21.36
C VAL A 128 2.58 0.34 21.00
N ASP A 129 2.52 1.51 21.62
CA ASP A 129 1.62 2.62 21.27
C ASP A 129 2.39 3.65 20.44
N LEU A 130 1.69 4.34 19.52
CA LEU A 130 2.27 5.22 18.52
C LEU A 130 1.85 6.67 18.72
N VAL A 131 2.80 7.61 18.54
CA VAL A 131 2.52 9.05 18.44
C VAL A 131 3.20 9.57 17.18
N PHE A 132 2.42 10.04 16.22
CA PHE A 132 2.95 10.52 14.94
C PHE A 132 3.35 11.99 14.97
N GLY A 133 4.46 12.29 14.28
CA GLY A 133 4.82 13.65 13.91
C GLY A 133 4.34 14.00 12.49
N SER A 134 4.81 15.14 11.99
CA SER A 134 4.47 15.59 10.63
C SER A 134 5.12 14.69 9.58
N ILE A 135 4.29 13.99 8.80
CA ILE A 135 4.73 13.16 7.68
C ILE A 135 5.00 14.07 6.48
N THR A 136 6.11 13.84 5.80
CA THR A 136 6.45 14.56 4.57
C THR A 136 6.60 13.58 3.40
N SER A 137 6.41 14.06 2.17
CA SER A 137 6.54 13.24 0.97
C SER A 137 7.49 13.87 -0.05
N GLY A 138 8.14 13.03 -0.85
CA GLY A 138 8.96 13.43 -1.98
C GLY A 138 8.83 12.40 -3.11
N MET A 139 9.30 12.76 -4.29
CA MET A 139 9.23 11.89 -5.47
C MET A 139 10.62 11.68 -6.05
N SER A 140 10.94 10.45 -6.41
CA SER A 140 12.17 10.08 -7.12
C SER A 140 11.96 8.79 -7.89
N ALA A 141 12.49 8.74 -9.12
CA ALA A 141 12.53 7.53 -9.97
C ALA A 141 11.16 6.81 -10.11
N GLY A 142 10.05 7.57 -10.24
CA GLY A 142 8.71 6.99 -10.39
C GLY A 142 8.11 6.44 -9.09
N LEU A 143 8.72 6.71 -7.94
CA LEU A 143 8.24 6.34 -6.61
C LEU A 143 7.90 7.59 -5.80
N ILE A 144 6.91 7.48 -4.93
CA ILE A 144 6.63 8.45 -3.87
C ILE A 144 7.27 7.90 -2.60
N TYR A 145 8.06 8.73 -1.93
CA TYR A 145 8.70 8.41 -0.65
C TYR A 145 8.06 9.24 0.44
N TYR A 146 7.70 8.60 1.53
CA TYR A 146 7.16 9.23 2.72
C TYR A 146 8.15 9.08 3.86
N THR A 147 8.44 10.19 4.55
CA THR A 147 9.24 10.20 5.78
C THR A 147 8.29 10.35 6.96
N VAL A 148 8.29 9.36 7.85
CA VAL A 148 7.31 9.20 8.92
C VAL A 148 8.03 9.24 10.27
N PRO A 149 8.06 10.40 10.96
CA PRO A 149 8.53 10.47 12.34
C PRO A 149 7.44 9.92 13.28
N VAL A 150 7.83 9.03 14.20
CA VAL A 150 6.90 8.42 15.13
C VAL A 150 7.58 8.09 16.46
N LEU A 151 6.91 8.33 17.58
CA LEU A 151 7.34 7.83 18.88
C LEU A 151 6.70 6.47 19.13
N LEU A 152 7.52 5.55 19.63
CA LEU A 152 7.13 4.21 20.02
C LEU A 152 7.15 4.14 21.54
N LYS A 153 5.98 4.04 22.16
CA LYS A 153 5.84 3.86 23.61
C LYS A 153 5.65 2.37 23.88
N ALA A 154 6.77 1.67 24.08
CA ALA A 154 6.81 0.23 24.20
C ALA A 154 6.68 -0.22 25.66
N ALA A 155 5.97 -1.34 25.85
CA ALA A 155 5.92 -2.09 27.09
C ALA A 155 6.42 -3.52 26.84
N ALA A 156 7.32 -3.98 27.70
CA ALA A 156 7.78 -5.36 27.68
C ALA A 156 6.82 -6.27 28.49
N ILE A 157 6.91 -7.59 28.29
CA ILE A 157 6.12 -8.60 29.00
C ILE A 157 6.31 -8.51 30.54
N ASN A 158 7.50 -8.13 30.98
CA ASN A 158 7.83 -7.93 32.41
C ASN A 158 7.36 -6.56 32.97
N GLY A 159 6.61 -5.77 32.18
CA GLY A 159 6.08 -4.46 32.58
C GLY A 159 7.07 -3.29 32.43
N VAL A 160 8.32 -3.52 32.07
CA VAL A 160 9.27 -2.43 31.78
C VAL A 160 8.80 -1.64 30.58
N ARG A 161 8.86 -0.30 30.69
CA ARG A 161 8.50 0.62 29.59
C ARG A 161 9.76 1.27 29.01
N ALA A 162 9.74 1.48 27.70
CA ALA A 162 10.80 2.17 26.99
C ALA A 162 10.18 3.05 25.88
N ASN A 163 10.74 4.24 25.70
CA ASN A 163 10.33 5.16 24.66
C ASN A 163 11.41 5.26 23.58
N TRP A 164 10.97 5.24 22.33
CA TRP A 164 11.84 5.30 21.17
C TRP A 164 11.35 6.37 20.20
N ALA A 165 12.26 7.22 19.75
CA ALA A 165 12.03 8.11 18.61
C ALA A 165 12.42 7.34 17.35
N ALA A 166 11.46 7.08 16.48
CA ALA A 166 11.68 6.34 15.26
C ALA A 166 11.40 7.20 14.02
N CYS A 167 12.13 6.90 12.96
CA CYS A 167 11.88 7.41 11.63
C CYS A 167 11.72 6.24 10.67
N TYR A 168 10.62 6.20 9.93
CA TYR A 168 10.40 5.24 8.86
C TYR A 168 10.38 5.93 7.51
N VAL A 169 10.95 5.27 6.51
CA VAL A 169 10.78 5.66 5.11
C VAL A 169 9.93 4.61 4.42
N ILE A 170 8.83 5.07 3.88
CA ILE A 170 7.86 4.24 3.18
C ILE A 170 7.87 4.64 1.71
N HIS A 171 7.78 3.69 0.81
CA HIS A 171 7.59 4.00 -0.60
C HIS A 171 6.27 3.46 -1.14
N GLN A 172 5.78 4.16 -2.16
CA GLN A 172 4.65 3.77 -2.98
C GLN A 172 5.03 3.98 -4.44
N ALA A 173 4.83 2.98 -5.28
CA ALA A 173 4.96 3.19 -6.70
C ALA A 173 3.82 4.09 -7.21
N ARG A 174 4.12 4.95 -8.18
CA ARG A 174 3.11 5.82 -8.79
C ARG A 174 2.13 5.00 -9.62
N PRO A 175 0.86 5.43 -9.72
CA PRO A 175 -0.17 4.68 -10.45
C PRO A 175 0.22 4.30 -11.87
N GLU A 176 0.94 5.17 -12.58
CA GLU A 176 1.41 4.92 -13.95
C GLU A 176 2.43 3.77 -14.05
N ASN A 177 3.03 3.37 -12.92
CA ASN A 177 3.96 2.24 -12.84
C ASN A 177 3.26 0.91 -12.49
N PHE A 178 1.94 0.93 -12.27
CA PHE A 178 1.12 -0.25 -11.97
C PHE A 178 0.41 -0.84 -13.20
N SER A 179 0.97 -0.64 -14.39
CA SER A 179 0.35 -1.10 -15.63
C SER A 179 0.33 -2.63 -15.78
N LEU A 180 1.25 -3.34 -15.12
CA LEU A 180 1.38 -4.80 -15.21
C LEU A 180 1.60 -5.45 -13.83
N PRO A 181 1.12 -6.69 -13.60
CA PRO A 181 1.47 -7.49 -12.43
C PRO A 181 2.98 -7.83 -12.39
N PRO A 182 3.55 -8.06 -11.19
CA PRO A 182 2.89 -8.00 -9.89
C PRO A 182 2.75 -6.58 -9.34
N PHE A 183 1.62 -6.31 -8.68
CA PHE A 183 1.45 -5.07 -7.93
C PHE A 183 2.35 -5.07 -6.69
N SER A 184 3.02 -3.93 -6.44
CA SER A 184 3.80 -3.72 -5.22
C SER A 184 3.05 -2.75 -4.28
N PRO A 185 2.52 -3.22 -3.16
CA PRO A 185 1.81 -2.38 -2.21
C PRO A 185 2.76 -1.38 -1.53
N MET A 186 2.18 -0.32 -0.94
CA MET A 186 2.94 0.59 -0.09
C MET A 186 3.63 -0.19 1.04
N GLY A 187 4.92 0.11 1.29
CA GLY A 187 5.68 -0.63 2.28
C GLY A 187 6.92 0.10 2.78
N ILE A 188 7.47 -0.41 3.88
CA ILE A 188 8.62 0.16 4.57
C ILE A 188 9.91 -0.26 3.86
N ILE A 189 10.76 0.70 3.51
CA ILE A 189 12.06 0.43 2.89
C ILE A 189 13.22 0.67 3.84
N TRP A 190 13.03 1.52 4.84
CA TRP A 190 14.04 1.86 5.82
C TRP A 190 13.39 2.28 7.14
N GLY A 191 14.09 2.08 8.26
CA GLY A 191 13.67 2.53 9.56
C GLY A 191 14.84 2.58 10.54
N SER A 192 14.79 3.56 11.45
CA SER A 192 15.69 3.65 12.60
C SER A 192 14.90 4.03 13.84
N ALA A 193 15.39 3.64 15.01
CA ALA A 193 14.80 4.01 16.29
C ALA A 193 15.91 4.26 17.30
N GLN A 194 15.78 5.34 18.09
CA GLN A 194 16.69 5.70 19.18
C GLN A 194 15.90 5.87 20.47
N ALA A 195 16.39 5.31 21.55
CA ALA A 195 15.79 5.52 22.86
C ALA A 195 15.86 7.01 23.26
N TYR A 196 14.80 7.50 23.90
CA TYR A 196 14.78 8.86 24.45
C TYR A 196 14.18 8.88 25.87
N ASP A 197 14.57 9.89 26.64
CA ASP A 197 14.06 10.08 28.00
C ASP A 197 12.59 10.57 27.96
N PRO A 198 11.64 9.91 28.63
CA PRO A 198 10.24 10.31 28.65
C PRO A 198 9.96 11.69 29.28
N VAL A 199 10.95 12.31 29.95
CA VAL A 199 10.87 13.67 30.46
C VAL A 199 10.97 14.72 29.35
N VAL A 200 11.58 14.36 28.20
CA VAL A 200 11.68 15.24 27.04
C VAL A 200 10.33 15.35 26.35
N ASP A 201 9.95 16.56 25.98
CA ASP A 201 8.69 16.81 25.26
C ASP A 201 8.59 16.04 23.94
N ASP A 202 7.51 15.31 23.78
CA ASP A 202 7.25 14.46 22.60
C ASP A 202 7.34 15.24 21.27
N ALA A 203 6.86 16.50 21.21
CA ALA A 203 6.90 17.30 20.00
C ALA A 203 8.33 17.70 19.62
N SER A 204 9.17 18.01 20.61
CA SER A 204 10.59 18.28 20.40
C SER A 204 11.31 17.05 19.84
N VAL A 205 11.08 15.88 20.42
CA VAL A 205 11.67 14.62 19.97
C VAL A 205 11.22 14.28 18.54
N LEU A 206 9.93 14.41 18.24
CA LEU A 206 9.37 14.15 16.90
C LEU A 206 9.97 15.06 15.83
N SER A 207 10.24 16.33 16.16
CA SER A 207 10.82 17.30 15.22
C SER A 207 12.20 16.90 14.70
N THR A 208 12.93 16.08 15.44
CA THR A 208 14.30 15.62 15.13
C THR A 208 14.39 14.14 14.79
N ALA A 209 13.32 13.37 15.00
CA ALA A 209 13.31 11.92 14.83
C ALA A 209 13.78 11.45 13.42
N CYS A 210 13.50 12.24 12.38
CA CYS A 210 13.91 11.96 11.01
C CYS A 210 15.09 12.81 10.52
N SER A 211 15.90 13.39 11.40
CA SER A 211 17.06 14.21 11.00
C SER A 211 18.09 13.44 10.17
N VAL A 212 18.18 12.13 10.34
CA VAL A 212 19.08 11.24 9.58
C VAL A 212 18.57 11.00 8.15
N TYR A 213 17.26 11.13 7.94
CA TYR A 213 16.62 10.96 6.62
C TYR A 213 15.69 12.15 6.34
N PRO A 214 16.24 13.35 6.16
CA PRO A 214 15.43 14.54 5.95
C PRO A 214 14.70 14.49 4.61
N ASN A 215 13.41 14.77 4.64
CA ASN A 215 12.59 14.96 3.46
C ASN A 215 11.80 16.27 3.60
N ASN A 216 12.14 17.26 2.78
CA ASN A 216 11.54 18.59 2.80
C ASN A 216 10.32 18.71 1.87
N GLY A 217 9.75 17.60 1.48
CA GLY A 217 8.54 17.57 0.66
C GLY A 217 7.28 18.05 1.41
N PRO A 218 6.13 18.14 0.72
CA PRO A 218 4.88 18.61 1.30
C PRO A 218 4.43 17.71 2.46
N ALA A 219 3.78 18.31 3.44
CA ALA A 219 3.16 17.59 4.54
C ALA A 219 2.01 16.71 4.05
N VAL A 220 1.89 15.52 4.64
CA VAL A 220 0.83 14.56 4.38
C VAL A 220 -0.05 14.42 5.61
N ALA A 221 -1.36 14.39 5.42
CA ALA A 221 -2.29 14.23 6.53
C ALA A 221 -2.12 12.88 7.23
N VAL A 222 -2.09 12.90 8.55
CA VAL A 222 -2.18 11.70 9.40
C VAL A 222 -3.66 11.49 9.71
N SER A 223 -4.35 10.73 8.90
CA SER A 223 -5.79 10.49 9.03
C SER A 223 -6.12 9.07 8.65
N PRO A 224 -7.07 8.42 9.32
CA PRO A 224 -7.66 7.20 8.80
C PRO A 224 -8.29 7.51 7.44
N ASN A 225 -8.04 6.66 6.46
CA ASN A 225 -8.61 6.83 5.14
C ASN A 225 -10.08 6.38 5.17
N PRO A 226 -11.07 7.24 4.83
CA PRO A 226 -12.46 6.79 4.79
C PRO A 226 -12.64 5.77 3.67
N LEU A 227 -13.41 4.71 3.94
CA LEU A 227 -13.80 3.72 2.94
C LEU A 227 -14.57 4.42 1.81
N ASN A 228 -13.95 4.50 0.64
CA ASN A 228 -14.54 5.14 -0.52
C ASN A 228 -14.11 4.44 -1.81
N VAL A 229 -15.09 4.00 -2.60
CA VAL A 229 -14.85 3.35 -3.90
C VAL A 229 -14.50 4.35 -5.01
N ASP A 230 -14.67 5.66 -4.78
CA ASP A 230 -14.36 6.66 -5.79
C ASP A 230 -12.83 6.77 -6.05
N LYS A 231 -12.49 7.47 -7.13
CA LYS A 231 -11.11 7.60 -7.61
C LYS A 231 -10.29 8.68 -6.90
N THR A 232 -10.86 9.46 -5.99
CA THR A 232 -10.19 10.63 -5.40
C THR A 232 -9.08 10.20 -4.45
N ASN A 233 -9.30 9.14 -3.67
CA ASN A 233 -8.34 8.62 -2.70
C ASN A 233 -7.77 7.28 -3.16
N PHE A 234 -6.52 7.03 -2.82
CA PHE A 234 -5.93 5.70 -2.90
C PHE A 234 -6.38 4.87 -1.69
N LEU A 235 -6.90 3.67 -1.93
CA LEU A 235 -7.35 2.76 -0.89
C LEU A 235 -6.76 1.37 -1.12
N ASP A 236 -6.01 0.85 -0.16
CA ASP A 236 -5.47 -0.52 -0.13
C ASP A 236 -5.57 -1.06 1.29
N ASP A 237 -6.79 -1.43 1.68
CA ASP A 237 -7.15 -1.93 3.00
C ASP A 237 -7.67 -3.35 2.89
N ARG A 238 -7.01 -4.29 3.56
CA ARG A 238 -7.35 -5.72 3.64
C ARG A 238 -7.69 -6.15 5.07
N SER A 239 -8.10 -5.20 5.91
CA SER A 239 -8.45 -5.47 7.31
C SER A 239 -9.71 -6.32 7.45
N GLY A 240 -10.57 -6.33 6.44
CA GLY A 240 -11.82 -7.08 6.44
C GLY A 240 -12.36 -7.34 5.04
N PRO A 241 -13.44 -8.13 4.91
CA PRO A 241 -14.02 -8.43 3.61
C PRO A 241 -14.61 -7.20 2.92
N LEU A 242 -15.25 -6.29 3.67
CA LEU A 242 -15.78 -5.03 3.17
C LEU A 242 -14.65 -4.13 2.65
N GLU A 243 -13.60 -3.95 3.45
CA GLU A 243 -12.43 -3.14 3.16
C GLU A 243 -11.70 -3.65 1.92
N THR A 244 -11.50 -4.98 1.82
CA THR A 244 -10.84 -5.62 0.69
C THR A 244 -11.62 -5.41 -0.62
N VAL A 245 -12.94 -5.61 -0.61
CA VAL A 245 -13.77 -5.41 -1.81
C VAL A 245 -13.88 -3.92 -2.15
N THR A 246 -13.99 -3.04 -1.15
CA THR A 246 -13.96 -1.59 -1.37
C THR A 246 -12.66 -1.15 -2.05
N SER A 247 -11.52 -1.69 -1.61
CA SER A 247 -10.19 -1.43 -2.19
C SER A 247 -10.08 -1.95 -3.62
N LEU A 248 -10.63 -3.13 -3.92
CA LEU A 248 -10.74 -3.66 -5.28
C LEU A 248 -11.51 -2.68 -6.18
N LEU A 249 -12.70 -2.24 -5.76
CA LEU A 249 -13.54 -1.34 -6.56
C LEU A 249 -12.91 0.04 -6.72
N ASN A 250 -12.23 0.55 -5.67
CA ASN A 250 -11.42 1.76 -5.76
C ASN A 250 -10.30 1.62 -6.80
N ALA A 251 -9.60 0.48 -6.84
CA ALA A 251 -8.57 0.21 -7.84
C ALA A 251 -9.14 0.21 -9.27
N LEU A 252 -10.31 -0.39 -9.49
CA LEU A 252 -11.00 -0.40 -10.77
C LEU A 252 -11.42 1.02 -11.20
N ASN A 253 -11.98 1.81 -10.30
CA ASN A 253 -12.37 3.19 -10.57
C ASN A 253 -11.17 4.09 -10.91
N ARG A 254 -10.01 3.79 -10.34
CA ARG A 254 -8.73 4.49 -10.62
C ARG A 254 -8.01 3.94 -11.85
N LYS A 255 -8.53 2.90 -12.51
CA LYS A 255 -7.89 2.19 -13.63
C LYS A 255 -6.54 1.53 -13.26
N GLU A 256 -6.34 1.22 -12.01
CA GLU A 256 -5.17 0.56 -11.47
C GLU A 256 -5.38 -0.97 -11.53
N TYR A 257 -5.48 -1.51 -12.75
CA TYR A 257 -5.90 -2.90 -12.97
C TYR A 257 -4.94 -3.93 -12.35
N ALA A 258 -3.63 -3.66 -12.33
CA ALA A 258 -2.66 -4.55 -11.68
C ALA A 258 -2.90 -4.63 -10.16
N ARG A 259 -3.25 -3.50 -9.51
CA ARG A 259 -3.65 -3.48 -8.10
C ARG A 259 -4.97 -4.24 -7.90
N ALA A 260 -5.97 -3.96 -8.73
CA ALA A 260 -7.24 -4.67 -8.66
C ALA A 260 -7.07 -6.19 -8.79
N TYR A 261 -6.22 -6.62 -9.72
CA TYR A 261 -5.90 -8.03 -9.96
C TYR A 261 -5.19 -8.70 -8.76
N SER A 262 -4.44 -7.93 -7.97
CA SER A 262 -3.71 -8.43 -6.80
C SER A 262 -4.60 -8.78 -5.59
N TYR A 263 -5.88 -8.39 -5.60
CA TYR A 263 -6.82 -8.77 -4.54
C TYR A 263 -7.30 -10.22 -4.65
N TYR A 264 -7.06 -10.88 -5.77
CA TYR A 264 -7.43 -12.29 -5.98
C TYR A 264 -6.32 -13.23 -5.53
N GLN A 265 -6.68 -14.34 -4.87
CA GLN A 265 -5.72 -15.29 -4.32
C GLN A 265 -4.92 -16.00 -5.42
N ASN A 266 -5.62 -16.51 -6.44
CA ASN A 266 -5.06 -17.16 -7.61
C ASN A 266 -5.60 -16.48 -8.87
N PRO A 267 -5.14 -15.27 -9.19
CA PRO A 267 -5.80 -14.44 -10.18
C PRO A 267 -5.82 -15.02 -11.58
N SER A 268 -4.86 -15.86 -11.96
CA SER A 268 -4.85 -16.58 -13.26
C SER A 268 -5.94 -17.65 -13.37
N ILE A 269 -6.45 -18.17 -12.25
CA ILE A 269 -7.55 -19.13 -12.20
C ILE A 269 -8.88 -18.38 -12.14
N TYR A 270 -8.98 -17.41 -11.24
CA TYR A 270 -10.11 -16.51 -11.09
C TYR A 270 -9.60 -15.12 -10.69
N PRO A 271 -9.89 -14.06 -11.44
CA PRO A 271 -10.88 -13.94 -12.54
C PRO A 271 -10.40 -14.37 -13.94
N GLY A 272 -9.21 -14.90 -14.11
CA GLY A 272 -8.61 -15.29 -15.38
C GLY A 272 -7.30 -14.57 -15.67
N THR A 273 -6.83 -14.55 -16.90
CA THR A 273 -5.56 -13.88 -17.25
C THR A 273 -5.66 -12.36 -17.06
N TYR A 274 -4.53 -11.73 -16.80
CA TYR A 274 -4.49 -10.26 -16.58
C TYR A 274 -5.05 -9.47 -17.76
N ASP A 275 -4.70 -9.86 -18.99
CA ASP A 275 -5.15 -9.15 -20.19
C ASP A 275 -6.67 -9.24 -20.35
N GLN A 276 -7.26 -10.43 -20.12
CA GLN A 276 -8.71 -10.63 -20.12
C GLN A 276 -9.39 -9.81 -19.04
N TYR A 277 -8.81 -9.79 -17.82
CA TYR A 277 -9.31 -9.02 -16.70
C TYR A 277 -9.31 -7.51 -17.00
N ALA A 278 -8.17 -6.97 -17.42
CA ALA A 278 -8.05 -5.55 -17.74
C ALA A 278 -8.96 -5.13 -18.91
N ALA A 279 -9.05 -5.95 -19.96
CA ALA A 279 -9.94 -5.72 -21.10
C ALA A 279 -11.43 -5.72 -20.69
N GLY A 280 -11.83 -6.55 -19.72
CA GLY A 280 -13.19 -6.61 -19.20
C GLY A 280 -13.68 -5.31 -18.53
N TYR A 281 -12.75 -4.45 -18.09
CA TYR A 281 -13.07 -3.15 -17.47
C TYR A 281 -12.72 -1.94 -18.35
N ALA A 282 -12.28 -2.14 -19.59
CA ALA A 282 -11.83 -1.07 -20.48
C ALA A 282 -12.92 -0.04 -20.78
N ASP A 283 -14.19 -0.46 -20.91
CA ASP A 283 -15.35 0.38 -21.16
C ASP A 283 -16.06 0.87 -19.89
N THR A 284 -15.57 0.51 -18.70
CA THR A 284 -16.14 0.94 -17.43
C THR A 284 -15.70 2.36 -17.09
N ALA A 285 -16.63 3.29 -16.90
CA ALA A 285 -16.35 4.66 -16.48
C ALA A 285 -16.23 4.76 -14.95
N THR A 286 -17.23 4.21 -14.23
CA THR A 286 -17.23 4.19 -12.75
C THR A 286 -18.06 3.04 -12.21
N ILE A 287 -17.74 2.60 -11.00
CA ILE A 287 -18.49 1.59 -10.25
C ILE A 287 -18.92 2.21 -8.92
N ILE A 288 -20.19 2.08 -8.59
CA ILE A 288 -20.77 2.41 -7.29
C ILE A 288 -21.23 1.10 -6.66
N ALA A 289 -21.04 0.92 -5.36
CA ALA A 289 -21.40 -0.31 -4.66
C ALA A 289 -22.27 -0.05 -3.43
N VAL A 290 -23.19 -0.98 -3.18
CA VAL A 290 -23.94 -1.11 -1.93
C VAL A 290 -23.65 -2.48 -1.35
N PHE A 291 -23.23 -2.53 -0.10
CA PHE A 291 -22.80 -3.77 0.56
C PHE A 291 -23.88 -4.31 1.49
N GLY A 292 -24.09 -5.61 1.45
CA GLY A 292 -24.85 -6.33 2.45
C GLY A 292 -23.98 -6.78 3.62
N THR A 293 -24.59 -7.40 4.64
CA THR A 293 -23.88 -7.93 5.80
C THR A 293 -23.03 -9.15 5.43
N SER A 294 -21.76 -9.09 5.72
CA SER A 294 -20.82 -10.19 5.53
C SER A 294 -21.14 -11.38 6.45
N GLN A 295 -20.99 -12.58 5.94
CA GLN A 295 -21.08 -13.85 6.70
C GLN A 295 -19.68 -14.43 6.86
N THR A 296 -19.39 -15.01 8.04
CA THR A 296 -18.07 -15.56 8.34
C THR A 296 -18.19 -17.05 8.67
N GLU A 297 -17.31 -17.86 8.09
CA GLU A 297 -17.16 -19.28 8.36
C GLU A 297 -15.69 -19.57 8.71
N VAL A 298 -15.44 -20.52 9.60
CA VAL A 298 -14.09 -20.94 10.00
C VAL A 298 -13.89 -22.39 9.58
N ALA A 299 -12.87 -22.65 8.79
CA ALA A 299 -12.54 -24.02 8.38
C ALA A 299 -11.03 -24.16 8.16
N ALA A 300 -10.45 -25.26 8.63
CA ALA A 300 -9.07 -25.68 8.36
C ALA A 300 -8.01 -24.57 8.57
N GLY A 301 -8.14 -23.78 9.65
CA GLY A 301 -7.20 -22.69 9.96
C GLY A 301 -7.39 -21.43 9.12
N ASN A 302 -8.46 -21.35 8.33
CA ASN A 302 -8.82 -20.20 7.54
C ASN A 302 -10.13 -19.58 7.99
N LEU A 303 -10.26 -18.28 7.81
CA LEU A 303 -11.50 -17.54 7.85
C LEU A 303 -12.00 -17.35 6.43
N TYR A 304 -13.24 -17.74 6.18
CA TYR A 304 -13.92 -17.51 4.91
C TYR A 304 -15.03 -16.49 5.13
N TYR A 305 -15.12 -15.55 4.20
CA TYR A 305 -16.11 -14.49 4.24
C TYR A 305 -16.93 -14.51 2.96
N LYS A 306 -18.25 -14.42 3.11
CA LYS A 306 -19.18 -14.19 2.00
C LYS A 306 -19.66 -12.75 2.08
N GLN A 307 -19.26 -11.92 1.12
CA GLN A 307 -19.59 -10.50 1.06
C GLN A 307 -20.59 -10.24 -0.04
N PRO A 308 -21.89 -10.06 0.29
CA PRO A 308 -22.89 -9.69 -0.70
C PRO A 308 -22.76 -8.22 -1.08
N LEU A 309 -22.93 -7.90 -2.36
CA LEU A 309 -22.95 -6.53 -2.84
C LEU A 309 -23.78 -6.37 -4.12
N GLU A 310 -24.30 -5.15 -4.30
CA GLU A 310 -24.77 -4.61 -5.56
C GLU A 310 -23.69 -3.71 -6.15
N MET A 311 -23.42 -3.83 -7.43
CA MET A 311 -22.56 -2.94 -8.19
C MET A 311 -23.35 -2.29 -9.33
N ARG A 312 -23.35 -0.96 -9.37
CA ARG A 312 -23.83 -0.18 -10.52
C ARG A 312 -22.64 0.28 -11.32
N VAL A 313 -22.50 -0.31 -12.49
CA VAL A 313 -21.39 -0.07 -13.41
C VAL A 313 -21.86 0.88 -14.49
N GLN A 314 -21.37 2.11 -14.47
CA GLN A 314 -21.55 3.06 -15.56
C GLN A 314 -20.47 2.82 -16.61
N LYS A 315 -20.89 2.65 -17.84
CA LYS A 315 -20.00 2.52 -19.00
C LYS A 315 -19.59 3.89 -19.56
N ILE A 316 -18.60 3.91 -20.45
CA ILE A 316 -18.13 5.13 -21.12
C ILE A 316 -19.22 5.75 -21.99
N ASP A 317 -20.11 4.94 -22.56
CA ASP A 317 -21.28 5.38 -23.35
C ASP A 317 -22.46 5.85 -22.49
N ALA A 318 -22.24 6.04 -21.18
CA ALA A 318 -23.21 6.40 -20.16
C ALA A 318 -24.31 5.35 -19.87
N SER A 319 -24.29 4.18 -20.49
CA SER A 319 -25.17 3.08 -20.11
C SER A 319 -24.84 2.58 -18.70
N ILE A 320 -25.84 2.06 -17.99
CA ILE A 320 -25.70 1.54 -16.63
C ILE A 320 -26.12 0.07 -16.61
N GLN A 321 -25.25 -0.77 -16.06
CA GLN A 321 -25.55 -2.16 -15.73
C GLN A 321 -25.52 -2.36 -14.24
N THR A 322 -26.51 -3.04 -13.68
CA THR A 322 -26.57 -3.37 -12.26
C THR A 322 -26.31 -4.85 -12.08
N PHE A 323 -25.34 -5.16 -11.21
CA PHE A 323 -24.98 -6.52 -10.84
C PHE A 323 -25.27 -6.74 -9.35
N VAL A 324 -25.83 -7.87 -9.00
CA VAL A 324 -25.97 -8.31 -7.61
C VAL A 324 -25.33 -9.69 -7.47
N GLY A 325 -24.53 -9.86 -6.44
CA GLY A 325 -23.82 -11.11 -6.22
C GLY A 325 -23.02 -11.14 -4.92
N CYS A 326 -22.12 -12.08 -4.89
CA CYS A 326 -21.31 -12.39 -3.72
C CYS A 326 -19.86 -12.59 -4.10
N TYR A 327 -18.94 -11.95 -3.37
CA TYR A 327 -17.55 -12.36 -3.32
C TYR A 327 -17.34 -13.31 -2.15
N THR A 328 -16.56 -14.36 -2.37
CA THR A 328 -15.98 -15.21 -1.33
C THR A 328 -14.54 -14.79 -1.13
N LEU A 329 -14.20 -14.46 0.13
CA LEU A 329 -12.84 -14.11 0.51
C LEU A 329 -12.29 -15.12 1.51
N GLN A 330 -10.96 -15.24 1.55
CA GLN A 330 -10.24 -16.07 2.50
C GLN A 330 -9.14 -15.28 3.18
N LEU A 331 -9.02 -15.49 4.49
CA LEU A 331 -7.87 -15.07 5.28
C LEU A 331 -7.32 -16.31 6.00
N ALA A 332 -6.11 -16.75 5.65
CA ALA A 332 -5.39 -17.69 6.50
C ALA A 332 -5.15 -17.02 7.86
N GLN A 333 -5.52 -17.69 8.96
CA GLN A 333 -5.40 -17.05 10.28
C GLN A 333 -3.95 -16.59 10.49
N PRO A 334 -3.71 -15.29 10.74
CA PRO A 334 -2.34 -14.78 10.85
C PRO A 334 -1.52 -15.47 11.93
N SER A 335 -2.18 -15.88 13.02
CA SER A 335 -1.57 -16.68 14.10
C SER A 335 -1.16 -18.09 13.68
N ALA A 336 -1.67 -18.61 12.57
CA ALA A 336 -1.33 -19.92 12.01
C ALA A 336 -0.31 -19.84 10.87
N GLN A 337 0.09 -18.64 10.47
CA GLN A 337 1.09 -18.44 9.43
C GLN A 337 2.47 -18.27 10.07
N TYR A 338 3.36 -19.26 9.91
CA TYR A 338 4.67 -19.30 10.57
C TYR A 338 5.87 -19.14 9.65
N THR A 339 5.65 -19.17 8.32
CA THR A 339 6.73 -19.09 7.33
C THR A 339 6.38 -18.10 6.20
N PRO A 340 7.35 -17.26 5.77
CA PRO A 340 7.16 -16.40 4.60
C PRO A 340 6.83 -17.19 3.32
N PRO A 341 6.02 -16.62 2.40
CA PRO A 341 5.43 -15.29 2.46
C PRO A 341 4.11 -15.23 3.26
N PHE A 342 3.79 -14.07 3.83
CA PHE A 342 2.48 -13.82 4.43
C PHE A 342 1.40 -13.79 3.34
N GLN A 343 0.25 -14.37 3.64
CA GLN A 343 -0.92 -14.38 2.76
C GLN A 343 -1.99 -13.44 3.34
N PRO A 344 -2.19 -12.24 2.76
CA PRO A 344 -3.23 -11.32 3.20
C PRO A 344 -4.62 -11.83 2.78
N MET A 345 -5.66 -11.17 3.32
CA MET A 345 -7.03 -11.43 2.86
C MET A 345 -7.13 -11.26 1.34
N SER A 346 -7.77 -12.23 0.69
CA SER A 346 -7.87 -12.28 -0.76
C SER A 346 -9.18 -12.89 -1.23
N ILE A 347 -9.63 -12.51 -2.42
CA ILE A 347 -10.83 -13.01 -3.06
C ILE A 347 -10.51 -14.37 -3.71
N THR A 348 -11.32 -15.36 -3.41
CA THR A 348 -11.19 -16.72 -3.98
C THR A 348 -12.21 -17.00 -5.05
N ALA A 349 -13.39 -16.36 -5.00
CA ALA A 349 -14.45 -16.54 -5.98
C ALA A 349 -15.40 -15.34 -6.00
N GLY A 350 -16.18 -15.21 -7.06
CA GLY A 350 -17.29 -14.26 -7.15
C GLY A 350 -18.37 -14.82 -8.09
N ASN A 351 -19.61 -14.59 -7.72
CA ASN A 351 -20.76 -14.93 -8.54
C ASN A 351 -21.72 -13.75 -8.61
N PHE A 352 -21.95 -13.22 -9.81
CA PHE A 352 -22.75 -12.02 -10.05
C PHE A 352 -23.74 -12.22 -11.16
N ASN A 353 -24.95 -11.73 -10.94
CA ASN A 353 -26.02 -11.73 -11.94
C ASN A 353 -26.38 -10.28 -12.31
N ILE A 354 -26.65 -10.06 -13.60
CA ILE A 354 -27.20 -8.80 -14.06
C ILE A 354 -28.68 -8.74 -13.62
N VAL A 355 -29.07 -7.62 -13.04
CA VAL A 355 -30.45 -7.39 -12.58
C VAL A 355 -31.03 -6.14 -13.20
N GLY A 356 -32.37 -6.09 -13.32
CA GLY A 356 -33.07 -4.91 -13.83
C GLY A 356 -33.03 -3.74 -12.83
N ASN A 357 -33.23 -2.52 -13.34
CA ASN A 357 -33.11 -1.28 -12.54
C ASN A 357 -34.22 -1.09 -11.49
N ASN A 358 -35.29 -1.89 -11.51
CA ASN A 358 -36.47 -1.74 -10.65
C ASN A 358 -36.61 -2.85 -9.58
N VAL A 359 -35.51 -3.48 -9.17
CA VAL A 359 -35.51 -4.56 -8.19
C VAL A 359 -35.30 -4.06 -6.78
N ASN A 360 -35.87 -4.76 -5.80
CA ASN A 360 -35.60 -4.48 -4.39
C ASN A 360 -34.21 -5.02 -4.02
N VAL A 361 -33.22 -4.12 -3.98
CA VAL A 361 -31.83 -4.45 -3.72
C VAL A 361 -31.63 -5.15 -2.37
N ASN A 362 -32.34 -4.75 -1.32
CA ASN A 362 -32.20 -5.35 0.00
C ASN A 362 -32.56 -6.85 0.01
N THR A 363 -33.64 -7.21 -0.71
CA THR A 363 -34.06 -8.61 -0.84
C THR A 363 -33.02 -9.43 -1.63
N LEU A 364 -32.46 -8.85 -2.68
CA LEU A 364 -31.44 -9.52 -3.49
C LEU A 364 -30.13 -9.70 -2.71
N LEU A 365 -29.68 -8.70 -1.95
CA LEU A 365 -28.48 -8.79 -1.14
C LEU A 365 -28.58 -9.88 -0.07
N GLN A 366 -29.76 -10.09 0.54
CA GLN A 366 -29.98 -11.17 1.50
C GLN A 366 -29.85 -12.56 0.90
N ALA A 367 -30.09 -12.70 -0.41
CA ALA A 367 -30.03 -13.96 -1.15
C ALA A 367 -28.72 -14.16 -1.93
N ALA A 368 -27.92 -13.11 -2.11
CA ALA A 368 -26.80 -13.08 -3.05
C ALA A 368 -25.67 -14.09 -2.75
N CYS A 369 -25.55 -14.51 -1.49
CA CYS A 369 -24.49 -15.42 -1.04
C CYS A 369 -25.01 -16.83 -0.65
N ARG A 370 -26.19 -17.20 -1.13
CA ARG A 370 -26.80 -18.52 -0.86
C ARG A 370 -26.37 -19.55 -1.88
#